data_09e238b05f63a883e56a7624db81ec84
#
_entry.id   09e238b05f63a883e56a7624db81ec84
#
_cell.length_a   1.000
_cell.length_b   1.000
_cell.length_c   1.000
_cell.angle_alpha   90.00
_cell.angle_beta   90.00
_cell.angle_gamma   90.00
#
_symmetry.space_group_name_H-M   'P 1'
#
loop_
_entity.id
_entity.type
_entity.pdbx_description
1 polymer ?
#
loop_
_entity_poly.entity_id
_entity_poly.type
_entity_poly.pdbx_seq_one_letter_code
_entity_poly.pdbx_strand_id
1 'polypeptide(L)'
;MAWGSQIALGLAHLHDECKLVHQDLHNGNVMIAGLCKDEEGGVLDVDNDVLLATTSVKILDLGLASFKSDHSRSSAQRTMRMSTMRTMRTEATRHGSFVQIPAEEVGGFKAIRAPEMHPTAGQLSSGMVRFNAKADVWALGILLTEAILLSPIEE
;
A
#
# COMPACT_ATOMS: atom_id res chain seq x y z
N MET A 1 9.10 -11.48 -14.93
CA MET A 1 8.24 -11.59 -13.72
C MET A 1 6.99 -10.77 -13.98
N ALA A 2 5.79 -11.32 -13.78
CA ALA A 2 4.54 -10.58 -14.00
C ALA A 2 4.43 -9.34 -13.09
N TRP A 3 3.81 -8.27 -13.56
CA TRP A 3 3.69 -7.02 -12.80
C TRP A 3 3.03 -7.19 -11.43
N GLY A 4 1.99 -8.04 -11.33
CA GLY A 4 1.36 -8.35 -10.05
C GLY A 4 2.33 -8.95 -9.02
N SER A 5 3.26 -9.81 -9.45
CA SER A 5 4.30 -10.34 -8.56
C SER A 5 5.27 -9.25 -8.11
N GLN A 6 5.59 -8.29 -8.96
CA GLN A 6 6.46 -7.16 -8.59
C GLN A 6 5.79 -6.25 -7.56
N ILE A 7 4.48 -5.97 -7.71
CA ILE A 7 3.71 -5.21 -6.73
C ILE A 7 3.67 -5.95 -5.39
N ALA A 8 3.39 -7.26 -5.41
CA ALA A 8 3.36 -8.07 -4.20
C ALA A 8 4.71 -8.07 -3.46
N LEU A 9 5.83 -8.16 -4.18
CA LEU A 9 7.18 -8.06 -3.59
C LEU A 9 7.46 -6.68 -3.02
N GLY A 10 7.02 -5.61 -3.70
CA GLY A 10 7.13 -4.23 -3.20
C GLY A 10 6.35 -4.05 -1.90
N LEU A 11 5.12 -4.56 -1.82
CA LEU A 11 4.33 -4.55 -0.58
C LEU A 11 4.97 -5.38 0.52
N ALA A 12 5.50 -6.56 0.22
CA ALA A 12 6.23 -7.37 1.19
C ALA A 12 7.41 -6.61 1.79
N HIS A 13 8.18 -5.89 0.96
CA HIS A 13 9.26 -5.04 1.45
C HIS A 13 8.76 -3.91 2.36
N LEU A 14 7.69 -3.20 1.98
CA LEU A 14 7.07 -2.19 2.83
C LEU A 14 6.61 -2.77 4.17
N HIS A 15 5.96 -3.93 4.13
CA HIS A 15 5.41 -4.57 5.33
C HIS A 15 6.48 -5.15 6.24
N ASP A 16 7.47 -5.85 5.69
CA ASP A 16 8.38 -6.68 6.48
C ASP A 16 9.68 -5.97 6.82
N GLU A 17 10.18 -5.12 5.92
CA GLU A 17 11.42 -4.38 6.16
C GLU A 17 11.14 -2.96 6.69
N CYS A 18 10.25 -2.21 6.00
CA CYS A 18 9.95 -0.83 6.37
C CYS A 18 8.95 -0.72 7.53
N LYS A 19 8.20 -1.79 7.86
CA LYS A 19 7.12 -1.82 8.86
C LYS A 19 6.00 -0.82 8.57
N LEU A 20 5.76 -0.54 7.29
CA LEU A 20 4.73 0.39 6.81
C LEU A 20 3.53 -0.38 6.24
N VAL A 21 2.34 0.19 6.38
CA VAL A 21 1.14 -0.14 5.62
C VAL A 21 0.85 1.03 4.70
N HIS A 22 0.65 0.76 3.40
CA HIS A 22 0.51 1.78 2.36
C HIS A 22 -0.82 2.54 2.48
N GLN A 23 -1.93 1.82 2.66
CA GLN A 23 -3.31 2.28 2.85
C GLN A 23 -4.01 2.87 1.62
N ASP A 24 -3.29 3.20 0.57
CA ASP A 24 -3.85 3.85 -0.63
C ASP A 24 -3.29 3.22 -1.92
N LEU A 25 -3.24 1.88 -1.98
CA LEU A 25 -2.79 1.18 -3.17
C LEU A 25 -3.92 1.12 -4.20
N HIS A 26 -3.73 1.76 -5.34
CA HIS A 26 -4.64 1.75 -6.48
C HIS A 26 -3.86 1.96 -7.79
N ASN A 27 -4.53 1.87 -8.94
CA ASN A 27 -3.91 1.98 -10.27
C ASN A 27 -3.13 3.30 -10.47
N GLY A 28 -3.61 4.42 -9.89
CA GLY A 28 -2.92 5.71 -9.94
C GLY A 28 -1.62 5.78 -9.13
N ASN A 29 -1.44 4.86 -8.16
CA ASN A 29 -0.23 4.77 -7.33
C ASN A 29 0.70 3.62 -7.74
N VAL A 30 0.49 3.08 -8.94
CA VAL A 30 1.35 2.07 -9.56
C VAL A 30 1.85 2.57 -10.89
N MET A 31 3.16 2.67 -11.05
CA MET A 31 3.81 3.11 -12.28
C MET A 31 4.58 1.97 -12.93
N ILE A 32 4.43 1.82 -14.24
CA ILE A 32 5.25 0.92 -15.05
C ILE A 32 6.39 1.74 -15.64
N ALA A 33 7.62 1.40 -15.28
CA ALA A 33 8.83 2.04 -15.78
C ALA A 33 9.54 1.11 -16.78
N GLY A 34 10.25 1.71 -17.76
CA GLY A 34 10.99 0.97 -18.78
C GLY A 34 10.16 0.60 -20.02
N LEU A 35 8.97 1.19 -20.19
CA LEU A 35 8.20 1.04 -21.44
C LEU A 35 9.01 1.60 -22.60
N CYS A 36 9.21 0.77 -23.63
CA CYS A 36 9.80 1.22 -24.88
C CYS A 36 8.82 2.17 -25.59
N LYS A 37 9.33 3.33 -26.03
CA LYS A 37 8.57 4.32 -26.79
C LYS A 37 9.11 4.40 -28.20
N ASP A 38 8.22 4.67 -29.17
CA ASP A 38 8.61 5.06 -30.52
C ASP A 38 9.10 6.52 -30.56
N GLU A 39 9.52 6.98 -31.74
CA GLU A 39 10.00 8.34 -31.94
C GLU A 39 8.92 9.41 -31.74
N GLU A 40 7.63 9.03 -31.81
CA GLU A 40 6.47 9.88 -31.57
C GLU A 40 5.98 9.87 -30.13
N GLY A 41 6.60 9.04 -29.26
CA GLY A 41 6.27 8.91 -27.85
C GLY A 41 5.16 7.89 -27.55
N GLY A 42 4.70 7.16 -28.56
CA GLY A 42 3.79 6.02 -28.40
C GLY A 42 4.49 4.82 -27.74
N VAL A 43 3.73 3.95 -27.13
CA VAL A 43 4.26 2.68 -26.58
C VAL A 43 4.44 1.72 -27.76
N LEU A 44 5.66 1.20 -27.94
CA LEU A 44 5.92 0.19 -28.96
C LEU A 44 5.11 -1.07 -28.68
N ASP A 45 4.49 -1.60 -29.73
CA ASP A 45 3.88 -2.93 -29.71
C ASP A 45 5.00 -3.98 -29.71
N VAL A 46 5.38 -4.42 -28.52
CA VAL A 46 6.40 -5.42 -28.31
C VAL A 46 5.78 -6.69 -27.75
N ASP A 47 6.40 -7.82 -28.01
CA ASP A 47 6.00 -9.10 -27.44
C ASP A 47 5.90 -9.00 -25.91
N ASN A 48 4.87 -9.63 -25.33
CA ASN A 48 4.61 -9.62 -23.90
C ASN A 48 5.82 -10.10 -23.07
N ASP A 49 6.57 -11.07 -23.57
CA ASP A 49 7.76 -11.57 -22.88
C ASP A 49 8.87 -10.50 -22.82
N VAL A 50 9.06 -9.76 -23.91
CA VAL A 50 9.99 -8.62 -23.96
C VAL A 50 9.53 -7.51 -23.06
N LEU A 51 8.24 -7.17 -23.09
CA LEU A 51 7.64 -6.14 -22.24
C LEU A 51 7.85 -6.46 -20.75
N LEU A 52 7.56 -7.69 -20.34
CA LEU A 52 7.73 -8.14 -18.95
C LEU A 52 9.20 -8.23 -18.52
N ALA A 53 10.12 -8.48 -19.47
CA ALA A 53 11.56 -8.54 -19.20
C ALA A 53 12.19 -7.14 -19.04
N THR A 54 11.68 -6.14 -19.77
CA THR A 54 12.26 -4.79 -19.83
C THR A 54 11.58 -3.79 -18.89
N THR A 55 10.38 -4.11 -18.39
CA THR A 55 9.63 -3.21 -17.52
C THR A 55 9.75 -3.58 -16.05
N SER A 56 9.65 -2.57 -15.20
CA SER A 56 9.56 -2.70 -13.75
C SER A 56 8.38 -1.91 -13.20
N VAL A 57 7.75 -2.44 -12.15
CA VAL A 57 6.66 -1.75 -11.44
C VAL A 57 7.21 -1.02 -10.23
N LYS A 58 6.71 0.19 -10.01
CA LYS A 58 7.00 1.03 -8.85
C LYS A 58 5.71 1.36 -8.11
N ILE A 59 5.69 1.16 -6.80
CA ILE A 59 4.64 1.65 -5.92
C ILE A 59 4.99 3.09 -5.57
N LEU A 60 4.03 3.99 -5.71
CA LEU A 60 4.16 5.42 -5.52
C LEU A 60 3.31 5.88 -4.34
N ASP A 61 3.58 7.10 -3.89
CA ASP A 61 2.79 7.86 -2.92
C ASP A 61 2.60 7.17 -1.56
N LEU A 62 3.55 7.41 -0.67
CA LEU A 62 3.48 6.98 0.73
C LEU A 62 2.84 8.05 1.64
N GLY A 63 2.10 9.01 1.09
CA GLY A 63 1.50 10.12 1.84
C GLY A 63 0.52 9.68 2.93
N LEU A 64 -0.20 8.58 2.69
CA LEU A 64 -1.12 7.97 3.66
C LEU A 64 -0.51 6.79 4.42
N ALA A 65 0.72 6.39 4.12
CA ALA A 65 1.33 5.22 4.75
C ALA A 65 1.56 5.42 6.26
N SER A 66 1.30 4.38 7.03
CA SER A 66 1.46 4.41 8.49
C SER A 66 2.33 3.29 9.00
N PHE A 67 3.13 3.59 10.02
CA PHE A 67 3.94 2.57 10.70
C PHE A 67 3.08 1.63 11.52
N LYS A 68 3.39 0.35 11.43
CA LYS A 68 2.81 -0.67 12.31
C LYS A 68 3.27 -0.41 13.75
N SER A 69 2.32 -0.35 14.69
CA SER A 69 2.65 -0.20 16.11
C SER A 69 2.91 -1.57 16.75
N ASP A 70 4.03 -1.70 17.45
CA ASP A 70 4.25 -2.84 18.33
C ASP A 70 3.47 -2.64 19.64
N HIS A 71 2.78 -3.69 20.10
CA HIS A 71 2.02 -3.69 21.35
C HIS A 71 2.82 -3.37 22.61
N SER A 72 4.15 -3.30 22.53
CA SER A 72 5.05 -3.14 23.68
C SER A 72 5.37 -1.69 24.05
N ARG A 73 4.87 -0.69 23.30
CA ARG A 73 5.16 0.72 23.61
C ARG A 73 3.96 1.43 24.19
N SER A 74 4.09 1.79 25.46
CA SER A 74 3.16 2.62 26.23
C SER A 74 2.89 3.96 25.54
N SER A 75 1.69 4.50 25.78
CA SER A 75 1.04 5.69 25.25
C SER A 75 1.82 7.02 25.34
N ALA A 76 3.07 7.02 25.79
CA ALA A 76 3.84 8.25 26.08
C ALA A 76 4.69 8.79 24.90
N GLN A 77 4.74 8.12 23.72
CA GLN A 77 5.57 8.55 22.60
C GLN A 77 4.79 8.85 21.31
N ARG A 78 3.60 9.37 21.42
CA ARG A 78 2.68 9.62 20.29
C ARG A 78 2.85 10.95 19.57
N THR A 79 3.88 11.73 19.90
CA THR A 79 4.11 13.02 19.26
C THR A 79 5.51 13.09 18.67
N MET A 80 5.73 12.41 17.54
CA MET A 80 6.82 12.78 16.64
C MET A 80 6.26 12.86 15.22
N ARG A 81 5.86 14.07 14.86
CA ARG A 81 5.68 14.52 13.49
C ARG A 81 6.93 14.22 12.68
N MET A 82 6.71 13.80 11.44
CA MET A 82 7.71 13.63 10.40
C MET A 82 8.72 14.79 10.35
N SER A 83 9.80 14.65 11.07
CA SER A 83 11.05 15.32 10.73
C SER A 83 12.18 14.44 11.26
N THR A 84 12.93 13.87 10.34
CA THR A 84 14.13 13.07 10.55
C THR A 84 13.91 11.54 10.53
N MET A 85 14.10 10.96 9.35
CA MET A 85 14.48 9.54 9.21
C MET A 85 15.72 9.30 10.07
N ARG A 86 15.56 8.64 11.19
CA ARG A 86 16.68 8.07 11.93
C ARG A 86 16.40 6.62 12.24
N THR A 87 17.17 5.78 11.59
CA THR A 87 17.29 4.35 11.73
C THR A 87 17.25 3.92 13.20
N MET A 88 16.23 3.16 13.60
CA MET A 88 16.31 2.31 14.78
C MET A 88 15.85 0.90 14.42
N ARG A 89 16.86 0.05 14.29
CA ARG A 89 16.76 -1.40 14.19
C ARG A 89 16.33 -1.93 15.55
N THR A 90 15.18 -2.57 15.65
CA THR A 90 14.79 -3.37 16.82
C THR A 90 14.17 -4.68 16.38
N GLU A 91 14.59 -5.74 17.02
CA GLU A 91 14.34 -7.15 16.76
C GLU A 91 12.86 -7.50 16.67
N ALA A 92 12.54 -8.36 15.71
CA ALA A 92 11.20 -8.84 15.41
C ALA A 92 10.68 -9.77 16.49
N THR A 93 9.71 -9.33 17.26
CA THR A 93 8.83 -10.21 18.01
C THR A 93 7.59 -10.50 17.17
N ARG A 94 7.32 -11.80 16.92
CA ARG A 94 6.23 -12.34 16.11
C ARG A 94 4.85 -12.13 16.77
N HIS A 95 4.38 -10.90 16.87
CA HIS A 95 2.99 -10.63 17.25
C HIS A 95 2.45 -9.57 16.30
N GLY A 96 1.32 -9.86 15.66
CA GLY A 96 0.72 -9.11 14.58
C GLY A 96 0.69 -7.62 14.81
N SER A 97 1.65 -6.93 14.22
CA SER A 97 1.71 -5.47 14.23
C SER A 97 0.53 -4.91 13.44
N PHE A 98 -0.13 -3.92 14.00
CA PHE A 98 -1.28 -3.24 13.39
C PHE A 98 -1.04 -1.73 13.34
N VAL A 99 -1.81 -1.07 12.50
CA VAL A 99 -1.97 0.38 12.46
C VAL A 99 -3.20 0.75 13.26
N GLN A 100 -3.14 1.83 14.02
CA GLN A 100 -4.28 2.42 14.70
C GLN A 100 -4.25 3.92 14.49
N ILE A 101 -5.28 4.45 13.83
CA ILE A 101 -5.40 5.87 13.47
C ILE A 101 -6.77 6.42 13.86
N PRO A 102 -6.92 7.72 14.02
CA PRO A 102 -8.23 8.36 14.16
C PRO A 102 -9.14 8.02 12.98
N ALA A 103 -10.43 7.83 13.26
CA ALA A 103 -11.40 7.46 12.22
C ALA A 103 -11.51 8.52 11.10
N GLU A 104 -11.30 9.80 11.45
CA GLU A 104 -11.27 10.92 10.51
C GLU A 104 -10.02 10.96 9.63
N GLU A 105 -8.94 10.27 10.03
CA GLU A 105 -7.69 10.19 9.28
C GLU A 105 -7.62 8.98 8.33
N VAL A 106 -8.66 8.13 8.31
CA VAL A 106 -8.72 6.99 7.39
C VAL A 106 -8.93 7.52 5.98
N GLY A 107 -7.83 7.60 5.25
CA GLY A 107 -7.78 8.07 3.86
C GLY A 107 -7.97 6.98 2.82
N GLY A 108 -7.69 7.33 1.56
CA GLY A 108 -7.75 6.43 0.41
C GLY A 108 -9.14 6.32 -0.22
N PHE A 109 -9.19 5.68 -1.38
CA PHE A 109 -10.43 5.46 -2.14
C PHE A 109 -11.36 4.50 -1.41
N LYS A 110 -12.62 4.94 -1.15
CA LYS A 110 -13.59 4.12 -0.39
C LYS A 110 -13.90 2.80 -1.07
N ALA A 111 -14.05 2.77 -2.39
CA ALA A 111 -14.40 1.57 -3.16
C ALA A 111 -13.37 0.44 -3.05
N ILE A 112 -12.11 0.78 -2.91
CA ILE A 112 -11.00 -0.18 -2.81
C ILE A 112 -10.51 -0.41 -1.38
N ARG A 113 -11.07 0.32 -0.42
CA ARG A 113 -10.68 0.24 0.99
C ARG A 113 -11.11 -1.10 1.58
N ALA A 114 -10.20 -1.75 2.32
CA ALA A 114 -10.50 -3.00 3.01
C ALA A 114 -11.64 -2.84 4.04
N PRO A 115 -12.49 -3.86 4.21
CA PRO A 115 -13.64 -3.78 5.10
C PRO A 115 -13.31 -3.33 6.53
N GLU A 116 -12.19 -3.77 7.07
CA GLU A 116 -11.72 -3.40 8.42
C GLU A 116 -11.28 -1.94 8.55
N MET A 117 -11.08 -1.24 7.45
CA MET A 117 -10.76 0.19 7.41
C MET A 117 -12.01 1.07 7.38
N HIS A 118 -13.20 0.51 7.20
CA HIS A 118 -14.46 1.24 7.30
C HIS A 118 -14.87 1.35 8.77
N PRO A 119 -14.99 2.57 9.34
CA PRO A 119 -15.33 2.72 10.74
C PRO A 119 -16.69 2.10 11.05
N THR A 120 -16.74 1.14 11.95
CA THR A 120 -17.98 0.61 12.53
C THR A 120 -18.54 1.58 13.56
N ALA A 121 -19.81 1.43 13.97
CA ALA A 121 -20.41 2.25 15.00
C ALA A 121 -19.60 2.25 16.31
N GLY A 122 -19.02 1.10 16.71
CA GLY A 122 -18.16 1.01 17.88
C GLY A 122 -16.82 1.72 17.71
N GLN A 123 -16.25 1.69 16.51
CA GLN A 123 -15.01 2.41 16.19
C GLN A 123 -15.22 3.90 16.13
N LEU A 124 -16.36 4.36 15.58
CA LEU A 124 -16.74 5.78 15.62
C LEU A 124 -16.90 6.29 17.07
N SER A 125 -17.44 5.46 17.97
CA SER A 125 -17.55 5.80 19.40
C SER A 125 -16.18 5.89 20.09
N SER A 126 -15.21 5.04 19.69
CA SER A 126 -13.84 5.10 20.20
C SER A 126 -12.97 6.13 19.50
N GLY A 127 -13.42 6.67 18.37
CA GLY A 127 -12.69 7.58 17.52
C GLY A 127 -11.46 6.98 16.82
N MET A 128 -11.28 5.65 16.88
CA MET A 128 -10.07 4.98 16.37
C MET A 128 -10.43 3.77 15.49
N VAL A 129 -9.72 3.63 14.35
CA VAL A 129 -9.79 2.47 13.46
C VAL A 129 -8.49 1.69 13.56
N ARG A 130 -8.60 0.36 13.55
CA ARG A 130 -7.47 -0.55 13.66
C ARG A 130 -7.47 -1.54 12.51
N PHE A 131 -6.36 -1.64 11.81
CA PHE A 131 -6.13 -2.56 10.69
C PHE A 131 -4.65 -2.98 10.61
N ASN A 132 -4.30 -3.82 9.66
CA ASN A 132 -2.92 -4.28 9.46
C ASN A 132 -2.56 -4.34 7.96
N ALA A 133 -1.41 -4.92 7.64
CA ALA A 133 -0.92 -5.07 6.27
C ALA A 133 -1.86 -5.82 5.31
N LYS A 134 -2.87 -6.56 5.82
CA LYS A 134 -3.87 -7.24 4.98
C LYS A 134 -4.77 -6.25 4.24
N ALA A 135 -4.87 -5.00 4.72
CA ALA A 135 -5.58 -3.96 4.01
C ALA A 135 -4.95 -3.67 2.64
N ASP A 136 -3.62 -3.66 2.54
CA ASP A 136 -2.93 -3.51 1.25
C ASP A 136 -3.08 -4.76 0.37
N VAL A 137 -3.17 -5.95 0.97
CA VAL A 137 -3.43 -7.21 0.22
C VAL A 137 -4.83 -7.20 -0.39
N TRP A 138 -5.83 -6.69 0.34
CA TRP A 138 -7.17 -6.45 -0.20
C TRP A 138 -7.12 -5.50 -1.40
N ALA A 139 -6.47 -4.34 -1.24
CA ALA A 139 -6.32 -3.35 -2.30
C ALA A 139 -5.58 -3.92 -3.52
N LEU A 140 -4.54 -4.76 -3.32
CA LEU A 140 -3.87 -5.49 -4.39
C LEU A 140 -4.84 -6.42 -5.13
N GLY A 141 -5.71 -7.12 -4.41
CA GLY A 141 -6.75 -7.98 -5.02
C GLY A 141 -7.68 -7.19 -5.93
N ILE A 142 -8.15 -6.03 -5.50
CA ILE A 142 -8.97 -5.11 -6.30
C ILE A 142 -8.18 -4.64 -7.53
N LEU A 143 -6.96 -4.14 -7.36
CA LEU A 143 -6.10 -3.68 -8.45
C LEU A 143 -5.89 -4.76 -9.54
N LEU A 144 -5.64 -6.00 -9.14
CA LEU A 144 -5.48 -7.12 -10.07
C LEU A 144 -6.81 -7.46 -10.78
N THR A 145 -7.95 -7.33 -10.10
CA THR A 145 -9.28 -7.52 -10.70
C THR A 145 -9.56 -6.44 -11.75
N GLU A 146 -9.29 -5.16 -11.44
CA GLU A 146 -9.38 -4.06 -12.40
C GLU A 146 -8.49 -4.31 -13.63
N ALA A 147 -7.26 -4.75 -13.43
CA ALA A 147 -6.34 -5.05 -14.52
C ALA A 147 -6.84 -6.19 -15.42
N ILE A 148 -7.50 -7.21 -14.86
CA ILE A 148 -8.09 -8.32 -15.62
C ILE A 148 -9.35 -7.87 -16.38
N LEU A 149 -10.19 -7.08 -15.74
CA LEU A 149 -11.46 -6.61 -16.33
C LEU A 149 -11.25 -5.41 -17.28
N LEU A 150 -10.05 -4.81 -17.30
CA LEU A 150 -9.73 -3.59 -18.05
C LEU A 150 -10.68 -2.42 -17.72
N SER A 151 -11.21 -2.41 -16.51
CA SER A 151 -12.13 -1.37 -16.06
C SER A 151 -11.96 -1.11 -14.57
N PRO A 152 -11.92 0.17 -14.14
CA PRO A 152 -11.85 0.50 -12.73
C PRO A 152 -13.16 0.10 -12.04
N ILE A 153 -13.06 -0.19 -10.73
CA ILE A 153 -14.23 -0.36 -9.87
C ILE A 153 -14.68 1.04 -9.47
N GLU A 154 -15.87 1.42 -9.93
CA GLU A 154 -16.47 2.72 -9.62
C GLU A 154 -17.01 2.79 -8.18
N GLU A 155 -16.99 3.98 -7.60
CA GLU A 155 -17.54 4.25 -6.25
C GLU A 155 -19.08 4.23 -6.22
#